data_68a84dfee8147b322ced72a61829a054
#
_entry.id   68a84dfee8147b322ced72a61829a054
#
_cell.length_a   1.000
_cell.length_b   1.000
_cell.length_c   1.000
_cell.angle_alpha   90.00
_cell.angle_beta   90.00
_cell.angle_gamma   90.00
#
_symmetry.space_group_name_H-M   'P 1'
#
loop_
_entity.id
_entity.type
_entity.pdbx_description
1 polymer ?
#
loop_
_entity_poly.entity_id
_entity_poly.type
_entity_poly.pdbx_seq_one_letter_code
_entity_poly.pdbx_strand_id
1 'polypeptide(L)'
;MLGMGIIKVEVNLPELTEAITALEKERRRFFQLLHTELKTATANAIEQVLNSEITVFLGKNSEKDNKRNGYRVRNYAVKGIGGITFRMPTDRKRRFESALIPKNEQIDPRLKEDMAVFHLAGISTRDLKMMSKRILGVEISNQTVSNSLTTIEDRAVEWLTRPISGRYWALYVDGTNFYIQRRGSTEREPSLVVLGIDENNRKSILAIEPGTKDNVDAWAAVFSELIRRGLKTEDVRIGIMDGLPGLESLFKTTFPKAVTARCWIHALKNALAKAPARLRGTFKAMLTRVMYASSE
;
A
#
# COMPACT_ATOMS: atom_id res chain seq x y z
N MET A 1 -8.03 -5.22 -34.42
CA MET A 1 -7.07 -4.16 -34.04
C MET A 1 -7.89 -2.96 -33.58
N LEU A 2 -7.89 -2.68 -32.27
CA LEU A 2 -8.43 -1.42 -31.76
C LEU A 2 -7.44 -0.33 -32.15
N GLY A 3 -7.86 0.59 -33.03
CA GLY A 3 -7.06 1.73 -33.43
C GLY A 3 -6.71 2.56 -32.19
N MET A 4 -5.43 2.70 -31.88
CA MET A 4 -4.96 3.62 -30.84
C MET A 4 -5.28 5.05 -31.29
N GLY A 5 -6.27 5.67 -30.65
CA GLY A 5 -6.50 7.11 -30.80
C GLY A 5 -5.35 7.87 -30.15
N ILE A 6 -4.73 8.79 -30.89
CA ILE A 6 -3.70 9.69 -30.35
C ILE A 6 -4.44 10.89 -29.75
N ILE A 7 -4.29 11.12 -28.43
CA ILE A 7 -4.71 12.37 -27.79
C ILE A 7 -3.54 13.34 -27.87
N LYS A 8 -3.66 14.39 -28.67
CA LYS A 8 -2.68 15.46 -28.74
C LYS A 8 -3.02 16.53 -27.72
N VAL A 9 -2.14 16.73 -26.74
CA VAL A 9 -2.25 17.81 -25.76
C VAL A 9 -1.35 18.96 -26.27
N GLU A 10 -1.96 20.08 -26.63
CA GLU A 10 -1.24 21.29 -27.00
C GLU A 10 -1.18 22.23 -25.78
N VAL A 11 0.04 22.59 -25.39
CA VAL A 11 0.30 23.59 -24.36
C VAL A 11 0.73 24.86 -25.09
N ASN A 12 -0.16 25.86 -25.15
CA ASN A 12 0.17 27.16 -25.67
C ASN A 12 0.80 28.00 -24.55
N LEU A 13 2.09 28.17 -24.60
CA LEU A 13 2.74 29.19 -23.79
C LEU A 13 2.45 30.57 -24.42
N PRO A 14 1.96 31.56 -23.65
CA PRO A 14 1.86 32.92 -24.14
C PRO A 14 3.25 33.32 -24.65
N GLU A 15 3.28 34.01 -25.74
CA GLU A 15 4.42 34.30 -26.61
C GLU A 15 5.81 34.04 -25.98
N LEU A 16 6.68 33.29 -26.63
CA LEU A 16 7.99 32.85 -26.13
C LEU A 16 8.78 34.02 -25.51
N THR A 17 8.57 35.22 -26.03
CA THR A 17 9.14 36.47 -25.54
C THR A 17 8.68 36.85 -24.14
N GLU A 18 7.39 36.65 -23.79
CA GLU A 18 6.89 36.93 -22.44
C GLU A 18 7.42 35.86 -21.44
N ALA A 19 7.50 34.62 -21.87
CA ALA A 19 8.07 33.58 -21.05
C ALA A 19 9.56 33.82 -20.74
N ILE A 20 10.36 34.25 -21.73
CA ILE A 20 11.78 34.57 -21.56
C ILE A 20 11.92 35.82 -20.64
N THR A 21 11.10 36.85 -20.85
CA THR A 21 11.12 38.07 -20.01
C THR A 21 10.70 37.75 -18.56
N ALA A 22 9.75 36.83 -18.37
CA ALA A 22 9.35 36.34 -17.05
C ALA A 22 10.47 35.51 -16.38
N LEU A 23 11.24 34.75 -17.14
CA LEU A 23 12.41 34.00 -16.66
C LEU A 23 13.53 34.92 -16.15
N GLU A 24 13.77 36.01 -16.84
CA GLU A 24 14.78 37.01 -16.47
C GLU A 24 14.37 37.84 -15.23
N LYS A 25 13.08 38.20 -15.12
CA LYS A 25 12.56 39.07 -14.04
C LYS A 25 12.14 38.29 -12.80
N GLU A 26 11.42 37.17 -12.96
CA GLU A 26 10.88 36.38 -11.86
C GLU A 26 10.75 34.92 -12.25
N ARG A 27 11.72 34.12 -11.92
CA ARG A 27 11.70 32.64 -12.12
C ARG A 27 10.42 31.97 -11.60
N ARG A 28 9.86 32.50 -10.51
CA ARG A 28 8.60 31.99 -9.91
C ARG A 28 7.40 32.21 -10.83
N ARG A 29 7.34 33.33 -11.55
CA ARG A 29 6.25 33.66 -12.45
C ARG A 29 6.20 32.73 -13.67
N PHE A 30 7.36 32.39 -14.21
CA PHE A 30 7.44 31.40 -15.31
C PHE A 30 6.83 30.06 -14.91
N PHE A 31 7.20 29.48 -13.75
CA PHE A 31 6.63 28.22 -13.29
C PHE A 31 5.14 28.32 -12.97
N GLN A 32 4.65 29.45 -12.51
CA GLN A 32 3.21 29.67 -12.32
C GLN A 32 2.45 29.66 -13.64
N LEU A 33 2.95 30.34 -14.67
CA LEU A 33 2.35 30.36 -16.01
C LEU A 33 2.34 28.94 -16.59
N LEU A 34 3.48 28.27 -16.59
CA LEU A 34 3.59 26.89 -17.06
C LEU A 34 2.61 25.96 -16.34
N HIS A 35 2.51 26.08 -15.04
CA HIS A 35 1.59 25.24 -14.24
C HIS A 35 0.12 25.52 -14.59
N THR A 36 -0.24 26.78 -14.84
CA THR A 36 -1.58 27.18 -15.26
C THR A 36 -1.94 26.58 -16.63
N GLU A 37 -1.02 26.67 -17.60
CA GLU A 37 -1.21 26.10 -18.93
C GLU A 37 -1.35 24.56 -18.88
N LEU A 38 -0.52 23.89 -18.08
CA LEU A 38 -0.61 22.44 -17.88
C LEU A 38 -1.97 22.05 -17.28
N LYS A 39 -2.51 22.80 -16.34
CA LYS A 39 -3.86 22.57 -15.79
C LYS A 39 -4.95 22.70 -16.86
N THR A 40 -4.87 23.78 -17.65
CA THR A 40 -5.82 24.04 -18.72
C THR A 40 -5.77 22.94 -19.81
N ALA A 41 -4.57 22.59 -20.25
CA ALA A 41 -4.37 21.51 -21.22
C ALA A 41 -4.90 20.16 -20.71
N THR A 42 -4.64 19.84 -19.44
CA THR A 42 -5.13 18.61 -18.80
C THR A 42 -6.66 18.60 -18.71
N ALA A 43 -7.28 19.71 -18.31
CA ALA A 43 -8.74 19.85 -18.26
C ALA A 43 -9.38 19.65 -19.64
N ASN A 44 -8.81 20.27 -20.68
CA ASN A 44 -9.27 20.13 -22.05
C ASN A 44 -9.15 18.69 -22.58
N ALA A 45 -8.05 18.01 -22.29
CA ALA A 45 -7.85 16.61 -22.67
C ALA A 45 -8.89 15.70 -22.00
N ILE A 46 -9.16 15.91 -20.73
CA ILE A 46 -10.22 15.16 -20.01
C ILE A 46 -11.60 15.45 -20.63
N GLU A 47 -11.93 16.71 -20.90
CA GLU A 47 -13.20 17.06 -21.56
C GLU A 47 -13.37 16.36 -22.92
N GLN A 48 -12.33 16.25 -23.72
CA GLN A 48 -12.34 15.54 -25.01
C GLN A 48 -12.65 14.05 -24.83
N VAL A 49 -12.01 13.38 -23.88
CA VAL A 49 -12.26 11.98 -23.59
C VAL A 49 -13.70 11.77 -23.11
N LEU A 50 -14.17 12.61 -22.16
CA LEU A 50 -15.54 12.54 -21.63
C LEU A 50 -16.58 12.75 -22.72
N ASN A 51 -16.34 13.67 -23.67
CA ASN A 51 -17.21 13.89 -24.81
C ASN A 51 -17.25 12.69 -25.77
N SER A 52 -16.14 11.99 -25.90
CA SER A 52 -16.07 10.75 -26.67
C SER A 52 -16.82 9.61 -25.97
N GLU A 53 -16.64 9.45 -24.66
CA GLU A 53 -17.34 8.46 -23.85
C GLU A 53 -18.86 8.60 -23.93
N ILE A 54 -19.40 9.83 -23.73
CA ILE A 54 -20.85 10.04 -23.81
C ILE A 54 -21.41 9.82 -25.24
N THR A 55 -20.61 10.10 -26.27
CA THR A 55 -21.00 9.82 -27.66
C THR A 55 -21.15 8.31 -27.88
N VAL A 56 -20.17 7.54 -27.42
CA VAL A 56 -20.23 6.06 -27.50
C VAL A 56 -21.36 5.52 -26.64
N PHE A 57 -21.59 6.06 -25.46
CA PHE A 57 -22.70 5.66 -24.59
C PHE A 57 -24.04 5.86 -25.22
N LEU A 58 -24.30 7.03 -25.80
CA LEU A 58 -25.58 7.33 -26.47
C LEU A 58 -25.76 6.54 -27.77
N GLY A 59 -24.65 6.22 -28.47
CA GLY A 59 -24.73 5.39 -29.68
C GLY A 59 -25.01 3.92 -29.41
N LYS A 60 -24.60 3.38 -28.26
CA LYS A 60 -24.88 1.98 -27.87
C LYS A 60 -26.27 1.79 -27.27
N ASN A 61 -26.82 2.82 -26.64
CA ASN A 61 -28.15 2.75 -26.04
C ASN A 61 -29.24 3.02 -27.07
N SER A 62 -29.97 1.98 -27.45
CA SER A 62 -31.07 2.02 -28.40
C SER A 62 -32.34 2.80 -27.93
N GLU A 63 -32.26 3.47 -26.77
CA GLU A 63 -33.33 4.31 -26.26
C GLU A 63 -33.40 5.63 -27.03
N LYS A 64 -34.28 5.70 -27.98
CA LYS A 64 -34.49 6.85 -28.90
C LYS A 64 -34.66 8.21 -28.21
N ASP A 65 -35.03 8.23 -26.93
CA ASP A 65 -35.32 9.47 -26.17
C ASP A 65 -34.17 9.98 -25.31
N ASN A 66 -33.03 9.26 -25.22
CA ASN A 66 -31.87 9.74 -24.43
C ASN A 66 -30.94 10.54 -25.33
N LYS A 67 -30.70 11.79 -24.94
CA LYS A 67 -29.84 12.75 -25.68
C LYS A 67 -28.90 13.46 -24.71
N ARG A 68 -27.89 14.13 -25.27
CA ARG A 68 -27.03 15.05 -24.48
C ARG A 68 -27.88 16.12 -23.81
N ASN A 69 -27.55 16.45 -22.55
CA ASN A 69 -28.26 17.45 -21.75
C ASN A 69 -27.28 18.41 -21.05
N GLY A 70 -26.41 19.04 -21.84
CA GLY A 70 -25.49 20.02 -21.34
C GLY A 70 -24.32 19.43 -20.54
N TYR A 71 -23.78 20.23 -19.63
CA TYR A 71 -22.60 19.94 -18.86
C TYR A 71 -22.81 20.31 -17.38
N ARG A 72 -22.08 19.64 -16.51
CA ARG A 72 -21.89 20.05 -15.10
C ARG A 72 -20.42 20.33 -14.85
N VAL A 73 -20.11 21.34 -14.05
CA VAL A 73 -18.74 21.65 -13.65
C VAL A 73 -18.30 20.65 -12.58
N ARG A 74 -17.09 20.11 -12.72
CA ARG A 74 -16.46 19.25 -11.73
C ARG A 74 -15.04 19.72 -11.42
N ASN A 75 -14.68 19.60 -10.15
CA ASN A 75 -13.30 19.75 -9.69
C ASN A 75 -12.69 18.38 -9.49
N TYR A 76 -11.42 18.23 -9.87
CA TYR A 76 -10.69 16.97 -9.76
C TYR A 76 -9.21 17.26 -9.49
N ALA A 77 -8.59 16.50 -8.61
CA ALA A 77 -7.17 16.64 -8.32
C ALA A 77 -6.38 15.57 -9.08
N VAL A 78 -5.43 16.00 -9.91
CA VAL A 78 -4.57 15.14 -10.73
C VAL A 78 -3.17 15.12 -10.13
N LYS A 79 -2.59 13.93 -9.97
CA LYS A 79 -1.22 13.77 -9.46
C LYS A 79 -0.21 14.50 -10.36
N GLY A 80 0.63 15.35 -9.77
CA GLY A 80 1.64 16.14 -10.47
C GLY A 80 1.13 17.42 -11.13
N ILE A 81 -0.21 17.57 -11.31
CA ILE A 81 -0.84 18.76 -11.92
C ILE A 81 -1.55 19.61 -10.86
N GLY A 82 -2.17 18.97 -9.87
CA GLY A 82 -2.99 19.62 -8.86
C GLY A 82 -4.46 19.68 -9.22
N GLY A 83 -5.19 20.63 -8.62
CA GLY A 83 -6.62 20.81 -8.87
C GLY A 83 -6.92 21.40 -10.23
N ILE A 84 -7.81 20.76 -10.97
CA ILE A 84 -8.35 21.21 -12.25
C ILE A 84 -9.86 21.29 -12.17
N THR A 85 -10.44 22.15 -13.01
CA THR A 85 -11.88 22.30 -13.17
C THR A 85 -12.23 22.03 -14.62
N PHE A 86 -13.21 21.18 -14.88
CA PHE A 86 -13.62 20.81 -16.22
C PHE A 86 -15.13 20.60 -16.31
N ARG A 87 -15.64 20.55 -17.55
CA ARG A 87 -17.06 20.34 -17.86
C ARG A 87 -17.34 18.88 -18.15
N MET A 88 -18.08 18.24 -17.25
CA MET A 88 -18.53 16.85 -17.36
C MET A 88 -19.84 16.82 -18.18
N PRO A 89 -19.89 16.15 -19.35
CA PRO A 89 -21.12 16.04 -20.11
C PRO A 89 -22.17 15.22 -19.38
N THR A 90 -23.43 15.53 -19.61
CA THR A 90 -24.58 14.82 -19.02
C THR A 90 -25.56 14.40 -20.09
N ASP A 91 -26.29 13.32 -19.86
CA ASP A 91 -27.44 12.88 -20.67
C ASP A 91 -28.77 13.26 -20.01
N ARG A 92 -29.87 13.27 -20.80
CA ARG A 92 -31.19 13.67 -20.32
C ARG A 92 -31.71 12.78 -19.19
N LYS A 93 -31.40 11.49 -19.24
CA LYS A 93 -31.84 10.51 -18.23
C LYS A 93 -30.87 10.35 -17.04
N ARG A 94 -29.76 11.10 -17.05
CA ARG A 94 -28.71 11.06 -16.00
C ARG A 94 -28.14 9.67 -15.73
N ARG A 95 -28.03 8.83 -16.78
CA ARG A 95 -27.49 7.45 -16.70
C ARG A 95 -26.04 7.32 -17.14
N PHE A 96 -25.53 8.37 -17.80
CA PHE A 96 -24.13 8.37 -18.23
C PHE A 96 -23.20 8.36 -17.02
N GLU A 97 -22.35 7.35 -16.96
CA GLU A 97 -21.23 7.25 -16.03
C GLU A 97 -19.94 7.11 -16.81
N SER A 98 -18.97 7.95 -16.52
CA SER A 98 -17.66 7.92 -17.17
C SER A 98 -16.79 6.86 -16.53
N ALA A 99 -16.08 6.07 -17.34
CA ALA A 99 -15.06 5.15 -16.90
C ALA A 99 -13.77 5.89 -16.47
N LEU A 100 -13.50 7.05 -17.12
CA LEU A 100 -12.33 7.87 -16.79
C LEU A 100 -12.48 8.58 -15.44
N ILE A 101 -13.66 9.18 -15.19
CA ILE A 101 -13.94 9.95 -13.96
C ILE A 101 -15.26 9.46 -13.33
N PRO A 102 -15.23 8.43 -12.50
CA PRO A 102 -16.41 7.90 -11.83
C PRO A 102 -17.15 8.94 -11.00
N LYS A 103 -18.45 8.72 -10.75
CA LYS A 103 -19.36 9.71 -10.16
C LYS A 103 -18.88 10.29 -8.83
N ASN A 104 -18.31 9.46 -7.98
CA ASN A 104 -17.93 9.83 -6.62
C ASN A 104 -16.43 10.08 -6.45
N GLU A 105 -15.64 10.09 -7.52
CA GLU A 105 -14.22 10.34 -7.47
C GLU A 105 -13.90 11.81 -7.69
N GLN A 106 -13.06 12.37 -6.82
CA GLN A 106 -12.59 13.75 -6.87
C GLN A 106 -11.08 13.86 -6.98
N ILE A 107 -10.38 12.73 -6.92
CA ILE A 107 -8.92 12.66 -6.97
C ILE A 107 -8.45 11.49 -7.82
N ASP A 108 -7.32 11.68 -8.48
CA ASP A 108 -6.58 10.64 -9.22
C ASP A 108 -6.32 9.41 -8.30
N PRO A 109 -6.57 8.17 -8.75
CA PRO A 109 -6.30 6.96 -7.97
C PRO A 109 -4.88 6.89 -7.42
N ARG A 110 -3.87 7.33 -8.21
CA ARG A 110 -2.47 7.37 -7.76
C ARG A 110 -2.24 8.34 -6.60
N LEU A 111 -3.03 9.41 -6.53
CA LEU A 111 -2.98 10.36 -5.42
C LEU A 111 -3.62 9.77 -4.15
N LYS A 112 -4.65 8.92 -4.30
CA LYS A 112 -5.20 8.14 -3.17
C LYS A 112 -4.14 7.21 -2.59
N GLU A 113 -3.36 6.54 -3.45
CA GLU A 113 -2.25 5.66 -3.01
C GLU A 113 -1.18 6.45 -2.25
N ASP A 114 -0.75 7.61 -2.76
CA ASP A 114 0.23 8.46 -2.06
C ASP A 114 -0.28 8.91 -0.69
N MET A 115 -1.55 9.31 -0.59
CA MET A 115 -2.14 9.71 0.70
C MET A 115 -2.16 8.60 1.71
N ALA A 116 -2.44 7.40 1.25
CA ALA A 116 -2.44 6.23 2.09
C ALA A 116 -1.01 5.90 2.57
N VAL A 117 0.01 6.00 1.70
CA VAL A 117 1.42 5.84 2.09
C VAL A 117 1.84 6.89 3.11
N PHE A 118 1.47 8.16 2.92
CA PHE A 118 1.76 9.21 3.90
C PHE A 118 1.10 8.96 5.26
N HIS A 119 -0.13 8.45 5.26
CA HIS A 119 -0.79 8.09 6.51
C HIS A 119 -0.09 6.94 7.24
N LEU A 120 0.31 5.90 6.49
CA LEU A 120 1.11 4.79 7.04
C LEU A 120 2.47 5.26 7.57
N ALA A 121 3.04 6.32 6.97
CA ALA A 121 4.25 6.98 7.48
C ALA A 121 4.01 7.84 8.74
N GLY A 122 2.78 7.89 9.26
CA GLY A 122 2.43 8.58 10.51
C GLY A 122 1.84 9.98 10.33
N ILE A 123 1.57 10.43 9.10
CA ILE A 123 0.94 11.73 8.87
C ILE A 123 -0.56 11.62 9.16
N SER A 124 -1.06 12.50 10.04
CA SER A 124 -2.49 12.47 10.40
C SER A 124 -3.38 12.88 9.22
N THR A 125 -4.65 12.42 9.22
CA THR A 125 -5.64 12.83 8.20
C THR A 125 -5.85 14.34 8.15
N ARG A 126 -5.69 15.03 9.28
CA ARG A 126 -5.77 16.49 9.38
C ARG A 126 -4.59 17.16 8.66
N ASP A 127 -3.38 16.64 8.86
CA ASP A 127 -2.18 17.18 8.22
C ASP A 127 -2.19 16.88 6.72
N LEU A 128 -2.67 15.71 6.30
CA LEU A 128 -2.87 15.37 4.89
C LEU A 128 -3.85 16.33 4.20
N LYS A 129 -4.94 16.71 4.86
CA LYS A 129 -5.88 17.72 4.37
C LYS A 129 -5.19 19.08 4.18
N MET A 130 -4.39 19.52 5.15
CA MET A 130 -3.64 20.77 5.07
C MET A 130 -2.58 20.74 3.97
N MET A 131 -1.83 19.63 3.87
CA MET A 131 -0.81 19.43 2.83
C MET A 131 -1.43 19.40 1.43
N SER A 132 -2.56 18.74 1.25
CA SER A 132 -3.25 18.68 -0.05
C SER A 132 -3.63 20.06 -0.55
N LYS A 133 -4.16 20.91 0.31
CA LYS A 133 -4.46 22.32 -0.04
C LYS A 133 -3.23 23.09 -0.48
N ARG A 134 -2.09 22.89 0.20
CA ARG A 134 -0.84 23.62 -0.09
C ARG A 134 -0.13 23.09 -1.34
N ILE A 135 -0.09 21.76 -1.52
CA ILE A 135 0.67 21.12 -2.61
C ILE A 135 -0.15 21.00 -3.89
N LEU A 136 -1.44 20.66 -3.76
CA LEU A 136 -2.32 20.40 -4.90
C LEU A 136 -3.24 21.57 -5.22
N GLY A 137 -3.34 22.57 -4.34
CA GLY A 137 -4.31 23.66 -4.46
C GLY A 137 -5.77 23.21 -4.26
N VAL A 138 -5.99 21.98 -3.79
CA VAL A 138 -7.33 21.40 -3.54
C VAL A 138 -7.37 20.86 -2.12
N GLU A 139 -8.43 21.21 -1.40
CA GLU A 139 -8.67 20.69 -0.08
C GLU A 139 -9.36 19.32 -0.19
N ILE A 140 -8.64 18.26 0.18
CA ILE A 140 -9.18 16.90 0.20
C ILE A 140 -9.88 16.68 1.53
N SER A 141 -11.11 16.14 1.48
CA SER A 141 -11.88 15.91 2.69
C SER A 141 -11.29 14.77 3.53
N ASN A 142 -11.50 14.81 4.85
CA ASN A 142 -11.10 13.72 5.75
C ASN A 142 -11.74 12.38 5.31
N GLN A 143 -12.97 12.42 4.78
CA GLN A 143 -13.64 11.23 4.25
C GLN A 143 -12.90 10.66 3.03
N THR A 144 -12.40 11.50 2.14
CA THR A 144 -11.63 11.05 0.97
C THR A 144 -10.32 10.41 1.40
N VAL A 145 -9.64 10.97 2.42
CA VAL A 145 -8.43 10.37 2.99
C VAL A 145 -8.78 9.02 3.64
N SER A 146 -9.83 8.96 4.46
CA SER A 146 -10.28 7.70 5.07
C SER A 146 -10.62 6.63 4.04
N ASN A 147 -11.35 7.00 2.98
CA ASN A 147 -11.67 6.08 1.88
C ASN A 147 -10.42 5.58 1.13
N SER A 148 -9.35 6.39 1.10
CA SER A 148 -8.06 5.95 0.52
C SER A 148 -7.38 4.89 1.37
N LEU A 149 -7.58 4.93 2.70
CA LEU A 149 -7.07 3.93 3.65
C LEU A 149 -7.80 2.59 3.53
N THR A 150 -9.13 2.61 3.33
CA THR A 150 -9.91 1.39 3.15
C THR A 150 -9.36 0.54 1.99
N THR A 151 -8.94 1.18 0.90
CA THR A 151 -8.31 0.48 -0.23
C THR A 151 -7.01 -0.25 0.17
N ILE A 152 -6.24 0.28 1.13
CA ILE A 152 -5.03 -0.37 1.64
C ILE A 152 -5.40 -1.51 2.59
N GLU A 153 -6.40 -1.31 3.45
CA GLU A 153 -6.91 -2.35 4.33
C GLU A 153 -7.38 -3.55 3.52
N ASP A 154 -8.16 -3.34 2.46
CA ASP A 154 -8.60 -4.39 1.54
C ASP A 154 -7.42 -5.13 0.89
N ARG A 155 -6.43 -4.39 0.38
CA ARG A 155 -5.20 -4.98 -0.19
C ARG A 155 -4.36 -5.72 0.86
N ALA A 156 -4.31 -5.25 2.10
CA ALA A 156 -3.62 -5.93 3.19
C ALA A 156 -4.33 -7.25 3.53
N VAL A 157 -5.66 -7.26 3.61
CA VAL A 157 -6.46 -8.46 3.81
C VAL A 157 -6.26 -9.44 2.65
N GLU A 158 -6.35 -8.98 1.41
CA GLU A 158 -6.09 -9.80 0.22
C GLU A 158 -4.69 -10.41 0.25
N TRP A 159 -3.68 -9.60 0.63
CA TRP A 159 -2.30 -10.08 0.75
C TRP A 159 -2.14 -11.10 1.88
N LEU A 160 -2.76 -10.89 3.04
CA LEU A 160 -2.71 -11.81 4.18
C LEU A 160 -3.42 -13.13 3.87
N THR A 161 -4.51 -13.10 3.09
CA THR A 161 -5.32 -14.29 2.77
C THR A 161 -4.94 -14.95 1.44
N ARG A 162 -3.94 -14.41 0.72
CA ARG A 162 -3.54 -14.92 -0.59
C ARG A 162 -3.17 -16.40 -0.56
N PRO A 163 -3.43 -17.16 -1.65
CA PRO A 163 -2.95 -18.54 -1.78
C PRO A 163 -1.43 -18.63 -1.68
N ILE A 164 -0.93 -19.66 -1.03
CA ILE A 164 0.50 -19.95 -0.92
C ILE A 164 0.86 -20.91 -2.04
N SER A 165 1.52 -20.41 -3.08
CA SER A 165 1.86 -21.18 -4.30
C SER A 165 3.32 -21.65 -4.35
N GLY A 166 4.15 -21.23 -3.41
CA GLY A 166 5.58 -21.60 -3.36
C GLY A 166 5.85 -22.85 -2.49
N ARG A 167 7.02 -23.45 -2.73
CA ARG A 167 7.57 -24.50 -1.86
C ARG A 167 8.46 -23.85 -0.82
N TYR A 168 8.11 -24.00 0.46
CA TYR A 168 8.83 -23.41 1.58
C TYR A 168 9.49 -24.52 2.40
N TRP A 169 10.83 -24.52 2.44
CA TRP A 169 11.59 -25.53 3.16
C TRP A 169 11.92 -25.13 4.61
N ALA A 170 11.92 -23.82 4.92
CA ALA A 170 12.15 -23.34 6.29
C ALA A 170 11.08 -22.32 6.70
N LEU A 171 10.64 -22.42 7.96
CA LEU A 171 9.71 -21.48 8.58
C LEU A 171 10.35 -20.85 9.81
N TYR A 172 10.35 -19.53 9.89
CA TYR A 172 10.61 -18.77 11.10
C TYR A 172 9.27 -18.43 11.74
N VAL A 173 9.13 -18.77 13.00
CA VAL A 173 7.90 -18.63 13.80
C VAL A 173 8.24 -17.77 15.00
N ASP A 174 7.69 -16.56 15.07
CA ASP A 174 8.05 -15.57 16.07
C ASP A 174 6.81 -14.81 16.58
N GLY A 175 6.64 -14.79 17.90
CA GLY A 175 5.72 -13.91 18.60
C GLY A 175 6.40 -12.57 18.88
N THR A 176 5.97 -11.53 18.18
CA THR A 176 6.54 -10.17 18.31
C THR A 176 5.51 -9.18 18.82
N ASN A 177 5.97 -8.00 19.20
CA ASN A 177 5.07 -6.93 19.61
C ASN A 177 5.30 -5.71 18.74
N PHE A 178 4.22 -5.20 18.15
CA PHE A 178 4.23 -3.91 17.48
C PHE A 178 3.77 -2.81 18.43
N TYR A 179 4.35 -1.62 18.27
CA TYR A 179 3.91 -0.43 18.99
C TYR A 179 2.92 0.31 18.10
N ILE A 180 1.65 0.32 18.51
CA ILE A 180 0.58 0.96 17.77
C ILE A 180 0.21 2.27 18.47
N GLN A 181 0.28 3.36 17.72
CA GLN A 181 -0.13 4.66 18.22
C GLN A 181 -1.65 4.80 18.11
N ARG A 182 -2.32 4.81 19.26
CA ARG A 182 -3.75 5.11 19.38
C ARG A 182 -3.93 6.53 19.94
N ARG A 183 -5.16 7.08 19.87
CA ARG A 183 -5.44 8.45 20.35
C ARG A 183 -4.94 8.66 21.78
N GLY A 184 -3.79 9.33 21.92
CA GLY A 184 -3.19 9.73 23.20
C GLY A 184 -2.31 8.69 23.90
N SER A 185 -2.14 7.49 23.35
CA SER A 185 -1.26 6.46 23.94
C SER A 185 -0.54 5.65 22.83
N THR A 186 0.61 5.10 23.20
CA THR A 186 1.29 4.06 22.39
C THR A 186 1.05 2.73 23.09
N GLU A 187 0.30 1.85 22.46
CA GLU A 187 -0.01 0.52 22.97
C GLU A 187 0.90 -0.53 22.35
N ARG A 188 1.21 -1.53 23.14
CA ARG A 188 2.01 -2.68 22.72
C ARG A 188 1.06 -3.80 22.30
N GLU A 189 0.99 -4.09 21.02
CA GLU A 189 0.10 -5.13 20.48
C GLU A 189 0.91 -6.37 20.10
N PRO A 190 0.62 -7.53 20.73
CA PRO A 190 1.26 -8.78 20.38
C PRO A 190 0.82 -9.23 19.00
N SER A 191 1.70 -9.85 18.25
CA SER A 191 1.42 -10.36 16.90
C SER A 191 2.22 -11.62 16.64
N LEU A 192 1.60 -12.59 15.99
CA LEU A 192 2.27 -13.80 15.54
C LEU A 192 2.71 -13.64 14.09
N VAL A 193 3.94 -13.94 13.80
CA VAL A 193 4.53 -13.78 12.46
C VAL A 193 5.14 -15.08 11.99
N VAL A 194 4.81 -15.50 10.76
CA VAL A 194 5.47 -16.62 10.08
C VAL A 194 6.16 -16.12 8.83
N LEU A 195 7.48 -16.31 8.77
CA LEU A 195 8.30 -16.03 7.60
C LEU A 195 8.75 -17.37 7.01
N GLY A 196 8.50 -17.56 5.72
CA GLY A 196 8.96 -18.73 4.96
C GLY A 196 10.17 -18.44 4.10
N ILE A 197 11.04 -19.44 3.94
CA ILE A 197 12.14 -19.43 2.96
C ILE A 197 11.79 -20.44 1.87
N ASP A 198 11.75 -19.96 0.63
CA ASP A 198 11.46 -20.80 -0.53
C ASP A 198 12.71 -21.56 -1.05
N GLU A 199 12.52 -22.41 -2.04
CA GLU A 199 13.59 -23.19 -2.69
C GLU A 199 14.68 -22.32 -3.36
N ASN A 200 14.40 -21.05 -3.63
CA ASN A 200 15.34 -20.06 -4.16
C ASN A 200 15.99 -19.22 -3.06
N ASN A 201 15.87 -19.61 -1.80
CA ASN A 201 16.33 -18.86 -0.62
C ASN A 201 15.71 -17.46 -0.46
N ARG A 202 14.56 -17.19 -1.09
CA ARG A 202 13.84 -15.91 -0.93
C ARG A 202 12.97 -16.00 0.32
N LYS A 203 12.95 -14.89 1.05
CA LYS A 203 12.14 -14.72 2.25
C LYS A 203 10.78 -14.13 1.90
N SER A 204 9.72 -14.72 2.44
CA SER A 204 8.36 -14.21 2.30
C SER A 204 7.63 -14.28 3.63
N ILE A 205 6.94 -13.22 4.00
CA ILE A 205 6.04 -13.27 5.15
C ILE A 205 4.79 -14.03 4.71
N LEU A 206 4.49 -15.13 5.39
CA LEU A 206 3.35 -16.00 5.09
C LEU A 206 2.13 -15.68 5.94
N ALA A 207 2.33 -15.26 7.18
CA ALA A 207 1.26 -14.82 8.08
C ALA A 207 1.73 -13.67 8.98
N ILE A 208 0.80 -12.77 9.28
CA ILE A 208 0.87 -11.81 10.38
C ILE A 208 -0.52 -11.85 11.03
N GLU A 209 -0.58 -12.23 12.32
CA GLU A 209 -1.82 -12.30 13.08
C GLU A 209 -1.73 -11.30 14.26
N PRO A 210 -2.28 -10.07 14.09
CA PRO A 210 -2.20 -9.03 15.11
C PRO A 210 -3.20 -9.27 16.23
N GLY A 211 -2.90 -8.73 17.43
CA GLY A 211 -3.78 -8.78 18.59
C GLY A 211 -3.85 -10.13 19.29
N THR A 212 -3.14 -11.13 18.80
CA THR A 212 -3.21 -12.50 19.30
C THR A 212 -2.05 -12.77 20.26
N LYS A 213 -2.38 -13.26 21.47
CA LYS A 213 -1.37 -13.63 22.44
C LYS A 213 -0.57 -14.83 21.93
N ASP A 214 0.73 -14.83 22.21
CA ASP A 214 1.65 -15.89 21.89
C ASP A 214 1.38 -17.12 22.78
N ASN A 215 0.58 -18.05 22.29
CA ASN A 215 0.24 -19.32 22.92
C ASN A 215 0.06 -20.43 21.89
N VAL A 216 0.06 -21.67 22.34
CA VAL A 216 0.02 -22.86 21.48
C VAL A 216 -1.25 -22.94 20.62
N ASP A 217 -2.40 -22.59 21.17
CA ASP A 217 -3.69 -22.67 20.44
C ASP A 217 -3.74 -21.64 19.30
N ALA A 218 -3.21 -20.44 19.56
CA ALA A 218 -3.09 -19.40 18.54
C ALA A 218 -2.16 -19.85 17.40
N TRP A 219 -1.03 -20.47 17.71
CA TRP A 219 -0.13 -21.05 16.70
C TRP A 219 -0.77 -22.19 15.92
N ALA A 220 -1.57 -23.02 16.58
CA ALA A 220 -2.32 -24.08 15.89
C ALA A 220 -3.28 -23.51 14.85
N ALA A 221 -3.97 -22.41 15.18
CA ALA A 221 -4.84 -21.71 14.25
C ALA A 221 -4.05 -21.11 13.06
N VAL A 222 -2.90 -20.46 13.33
CA VAL A 222 -2.04 -19.90 12.27
C VAL A 222 -1.54 -21.01 11.33
N PHE A 223 -1.06 -22.12 11.84
CA PHE A 223 -0.59 -23.25 11.00
C PHE A 223 -1.72 -23.86 10.17
N SER A 224 -2.89 -24.03 10.76
CA SER A 224 -4.07 -24.53 10.05
C SER A 224 -4.46 -23.60 8.90
N GLU A 225 -4.42 -22.28 9.12
CA GLU A 225 -4.70 -21.29 8.09
C GLU A 225 -3.64 -21.30 6.96
N LEU A 226 -2.36 -21.42 7.29
CA LEU A 226 -1.31 -21.55 6.28
C LEU A 226 -1.51 -22.78 5.40
N ILE A 227 -1.85 -23.93 5.99
CA ILE A 227 -2.15 -25.17 5.28
C ILE A 227 -3.39 -24.99 4.39
N ARG A 228 -4.46 -24.39 4.92
CA ARG A 228 -5.68 -24.09 4.16
C ARG A 228 -5.38 -23.20 2.93
N ARG A 229 -4.45 -22.28 3.05
CA ARG A 229 -4.01 -21.40 1.97
C ARG A 229 -3.05 -22.08 0.98
N GLY A 230 -2.63 -23.32 1.22
CA GLY A 230 -1.85 -24.12 0.29
C GLY A 230 -0.41 -24.39 0.71
N LEU A 231 0.01 -24.08 1.96
CA LEU A 231 1.31 -24.48 2.46
C LEU A 231 1.38 -26.00 2.56
N LYS A 232 2.31 -26.61 1.85
CA LYS A 232 2.51 -28.06 1.85
C LYS A 232 3.38 -28.48 3.04
N THR A 233 2.81 -29.27 3.94
CA THR A 233 3.50 -29.72 5.16
C THR A 233 4.71 -30.60 4.87
N GLU A 234 4.66 -31.36 3.78
CA GLU A 234 5.75 -32.23 3.32
C GLU A 234 6.97 -31.50 2.78
N ASP A 235 6.85 -30.24 2.40
CA ASP A 235 7.95 -29.43 1.89
C ASP A 235 8.76 -28.76 3.00
N VAL A 236 8.14 -28.57 4.18
CA VAL A 236 8.79 -27.94 5.34
C VAL A 236 9.80 -28.90 5.97
N ARG A 237 11.06 -28.46 6.08
CA ARG A 237 12.19 -29.24 6.61
C ARG A 237 12.70 -28.73 7.94
N ILE A 238 12.55 -27.44 8.22
CA ILE A 238 13.01 -26.84 9.47
C ILE A 238 12.06 -25.75 9.94
N GLY A 239 11.78 -25.76 11.25
CA GLY A 239 11.12 -24.67 11.97
C GLY A 239 12.07 -24.00 12.94
N ILE A 240 12.22 -22.67 12.83
CA ILE A 240 13.05 -21.86 13.72
C ILE A 240 12.12 -21.03 14.58
N MET A 241 12.16 -21.19 15.90
CA MET A 241 11.24 -20.56 16.83
C MET A 241 11.91 -20.13 18.12
N ASP A 242 11.24 -19.29 18.90
CA ASP A 242 11.69 -18.97 20.24
C ASP A 242 11.49 -20.12 21.24
N GLY A 243 11.49 -20.19 22.36
CA GLY A 243 11.33 -21.39 23.22
C GLY A 243 9.97 -21.44 23.90
N LEU A 244 8.89 -21.05 23.25
CA LEU A 244 7.55 -21.19 23.80
C LEU A 244 7.24 -22.66 24.13
N PRO A 245 6.89 -23.00 25.38
CA PRO A 245 6.54 -24.35 25.76
C PRO A 245 5.38 -24.91 24.92
N GLY A 246 5.55 -26.11 24.39
CA GLY A 246 4.54 -26.80 23.56
C GLY A 246 4.57 -26.42 22.06
N LEU A 247 5.15 -25.30 21.66
CA LEU A 247 5.21 -24.90 20.26
C LEU A 247 6.03 -25.87 19.40
N GLU A 248 7.15 -26.36 19.93
CA GLU A 248 7.97 -27.37 19.21
C GLU A 248 7.21 -28.66 18.97
N SER A 249 6.42 -29.14 19.95
CA SER A 249 5.58 -30.33 19.80
C SER A 249 4.47 -30.13 18.78
N LEU A 250 3.79 -28.99 18.84
CA LEU A 250 2.78 -28.60 17.85
C LEU A 250 3.39 -28.55 16.44
N PHE A 251 4.56 -27.91 16.30
CA PHE A 251 5.23 -27.79 15.01
C PHE A 251 5.59 -29.15 14.41
N LYS A 252 6.18 -30.06 15.21
CA LYS A 252 6.52 -31.43 14.77
C LYS A 252 5.29 -32.24 14.39
N THR A 253 4.18 -32.06 15.11
CA THR A 253 2.92 -32.72 14.77
C THR A 253 2.34 -32.18 13.46
N THR A 254 2.41 -30.89 13.25
CA THR A 254 1.88 -30.25 12.04
C THR A 254 2.77 -30.49 10.81
N PHE A 255 4.10 -30.49 10.99
CA PHE A 255 5.10 -30.67 9.94
C PHE A 255 6.00 -31.87 10.24
N PRO A 256 5.52 -33.12 10.00
CA PRO A 256 6.19 -34.36 10.51
C PRO A 256 7.60 -34.57 9.94
N LYS A 257 7.92 -34.00 8.78
CA LYS A 257 9.25 -34.09 8.15
C LYS A 257 10.23 -33.00 8.60
N ALA A 258 9.77 -32.09 9.43
CA ALA A 258 10.58 -30.95 9.85
C ALA A 258 11.30 -31.22 11.17
N VAL A 259 12.53 -30.72 11.25
CA VAL A 259 13.25 -30.56 12.53
C VAL A 259 12.99 -29.17 13.09
N THR A 260 13.13 -29.02 14.41
CA THR A 260 12.98 -27.73 15.08
C THR A 260 14.35 -27.22 15.55
N ALA A 261 14.55 -25.92 15.42
CA ALA A 261 15.75 -25.24 15.94
C ALA A 261 15.33 -23.99 16.74
N ARG A 262 16.11 -23.66 17.75
CA ARG A 262 15.91 -22.44 18.52
C ARG A 262 16.48 -21.24 17.81
N CYS A 263 15.75 -20.12 17.85
CA CYS A 263 16.22 -18.85 17.31
C CYS A 263 17.43 -18.38 18.12
N TRP A 264 18.58 -18.30 17.47
CA TRP A 264 19.83 -17.84 18.07
C TRP A 264 19.75 -16.42 18.62
N ILE A 265 19.01 -15.54 17.96
CA ILE A 265 18.82 -14.15 18.40
C ILE A 265 18.09 -14.12 19.75
N HIS A 266 17.03 -14.93 19.91
CA HIS A 266 16.32 -15.05 21.19
C HIS A 266 17.17 -15.72 22.25
N ALA A 267 17.90 -16.78 21.90
CA ALA A 267 18.83 -17.45 22.81
C ALA A 267 19.90 -16.47 23.32
N LEU A 268 20.49 -15.66 22.42
CA LEU A 268 21.48 -14.63 22.77
C LEU A 268 20.88 -13.55 23.67
N LYS A 269 19.69 -13.02 23.35
CA LYS A 269 19.00 -12.03 24.18
C LYS A 269 18.73 -12.57 25.60
N ASN A 270 18.25 -13.80 25.70
CA ASN A 270 17.97 -14.44 26.97
C ASN A 270 19.23 -14.69 27.80
N ALA A 271 20.31 -15.12 27.17
CA ALA A 271 21.63 -15.28 27.83
C ALA A 271 22.17 -13.93 28.34
N LEU A 272 22.12 -12.88 27.52
CA LEU A 272 22.57 -11.54 27.91
C LEU A 272 21.72 -10.90 29.01
N ALA A 273 20.42 -11.19 29.06
CA ALA A 273 19.53 -10.71 30.12
C ALA A 273 19.94 -11.25 31.49
N LYS A 274 20.46 -12.49 31.54
CA LYS A 274 20.91 -13.15 32.76
C LYS A 274 22.37 -12.79 33.12
N ALA A 275 23.15 -12.22 32.20
CA ALA A 275 24.53 -11.86 32.43
C ALA A 275 24.64 -10.53 33.20
N PRO A 276 25.59 -10.42 34.16
CA PRO A 276 25.92 -9.15 34.84
C PRO A 276 26.25 -8.05 33.83
N ALA A 277 25.74 -6.83 34.06
CA ALA A 277 25.89 -5.71 33.12
C ALA A 277 27.34 -5.48 32.65
N ARG A 278 28.30 -5.58 33.55
CA ARG A 278 29.75 -5.41 33.26
C ARG A 278 30.33 -6.45 32.30
N LEU A 279 29.72 -7.64 32.20
CA LEU A 279 30.21 -8.76 31.38
C LEU A 279 29.44 -8.93 30.07
N ARG A 280 28.34 -8.19 29.87
CA ARG A 280 27.46 -8.38 28.68
C ARG A 280 28.19 -8.20 27.36
N GLY A 281 29.10 -7.23 27.27
CA GLY A 281 29.90 -6.99 26.06
C GLY A 281 30.78 -8.19 25.70
N THR A 282 31.53 -8.69 26.65
CA THR A 282 32.43 -9.85 26.50
C THR A 282 31.59 -11.11 26.18
N PHE A 283 30.50 -11.31 26.90
CA PHE A 283 29.61 -12.47 26.71
C PHE A 283 28.96 -12.45 25.32
N LYS A 284 28.52 -11.27 24.86
CA LYS A 284 27.98 -11.11 23.51
C LYS A 284 29.01 -11.48 22.44
N ALA A 285 30.26 -11.00 22.59
CA ALA A 285 31.34 -11.30 21.64
C ALA A 285 31.63 -12.82 21.57
N MET A 286 31.71 -13.48 22.74
CA MET A 286 31.95 -14.92 22.82
C MET A 286 30.79 -15.73 22.16
N LEU A 287 29.54 -15.42 22.48
CA LEU A 287 28.37 -16.08 21.90
C LEU A 287 28.26 -15.84 20.38
N THR A 288 28.58 -14.63 19.93
CA THR A 288 28.61 -14.31 18.50
C THR A 288 29.63 -15.15 17.74
N ARG A 289 30.82 -15.38 18.34
CA ARG A 289 31.83 -16.29 17.74
C ARG A 289 31.32 -17.72 17.62
N VAL A 290 30.57 -18.20 18.61
CA VAL A 290 29.93 -19.55 18.53
C VAL A 290 28.88 -19.58 17.44
N MET A 291 28.04 -18.55 17.33
CA MET A 291 27.00 -18.46 16.31
C MET A 291 27.53 -18.53 14.87
N TYR A 292 28.68 -17.95 14.62
CA TYR A 292 29.30 -17.85 13.29
C TYR A 292 30.54 -18.74 13.15
N ALA A 293 30.75 -19.67 14.07
CA ALA A 293 31.80 -20.66 13.90
C ALA A 293 31.48 -21.55 12.69
N SER A 294 32.44 -21.69 11.78
CA SER A 294 32.36 -22.71 10.77
C SER A 294 32.44 -24.08 11.49
N SER A 295 31.38 -24.90 11.33
CA SER A 295 31.43 -26.27 11.74
C SER A 295 32.31 -27.05 10.76
N GLU A 296 33.42 -27.55 11.21
CA GLU A 296 34.08 -28.67 10.56
C GLU A 296 33.34 -29.96 10.88
#